data_99781c3b9f58a2b84e81fa5d97042888
#
_entry.id   99781c3b9f58a2b84e81fa5d97042888
#
_cell.length_a   1.000
_cell.length_b   1.000
_cell.length_c   1.000
_cell.angle_alpha   90.00
_cell.angle_beta   90.00
_cell.angle_gamma   90.00
#
_symmetry.space_group_name_H-M   'P 1'
#
loop_
_entity.id
_entity.type
_entity.pdbx_description
1 polymer ?
#
loop_
_entity_poly.entity_id
_entity_poly.type
_entity_poly.pdbx_seq_one_letter_code
_entity_poly.pdbx_strand_id
1 'polypeptide(L)'
;QNAGVNAKDYMEKMNYHIPMYDIESVPLGGGVEISVLTNTNAYQTLANGGVYNKHYIVESITASDGTVVYQHEAAPVQVYSKATASIMNMLLRQVINSGYTSTFKSRLSSLNPQAATSDFVGKTGTSNEVNDVWLMLSTPKVTLGTWVGNDDNSEMYVWTGYYNNSQYVAYLVDALYNVKSDMFSGKFELDNSVISSNVVSSTGQRAGTVQVNGRQVTIGGATTTSYWAKNGAPVTNYNFMVGGTDSDKRQAWNTIIGSQTTTSSSST
;
A
#
# COMPACT_ATOMS: atom_id res chain seq x y z
N GLN A 1 2.46 -7.07 -15.47
CA GLN A 1 3.30 -7.54 -16.60
C GLN A 1 3.18 -6.65 -17.83
N ASN A 2 2.02 -6.05 -18.11
CA ASN A 2 1.81 -5.22 -19.32
C ASN A 2 2.40 -3.80 -19.25
N ALA A 3 2.95 -3.38 -18.12
CA ALA A 3 3.50 -2.02 -17.95
C ALA A 3 5.03 -1.95 -18.14
N GLY A 4 5.69 -3.03 -18.53
CA GLY A 4 7.14 -3.09 -18.69
C GLY A 4 7.91 -2.94 -17.36
N VAL A 5 7.23 -3.03 -16.21
CA VAL A 5 7.83 -2.98 -14.89
C VAL A 5 8.15 -4.39 -14.43
N ASN A 6 9.42 -4.65 -14.15
CA ASN A 6 9.85 -5.90 -13.58
C ASN A 6 9.78 -5.83 -12.04
N ALA A 7 8.74 -6.42 -11.45
CA ALA A 7 8.56 -6.44 -9.98
C ALA A 7 9.75 -7.11 -9.27
N LYS A 8 10.38 -8.11 -9.90
CA LYS A 8 11.55 -8.80 -9.38
C LYS A 8 12.68 -7.82 -9.05
N ASP A 9 13.01 -6.90 -9.96
CA ASP A 9 14.11 -5.97 -9.79
C ASP A 9 13.91 -5.04 -8.57
N TYR A 10 12.67 -4.71 -8.25
CA TYR A 10 12.35 -3.92 -7.06
C TYR A 10 12.45 -4.75 -5.78
N MET A 11 11.95 -5.97 -5.79
CA MET A 11 11.98 -6.87 -4.64
C MET A 11 13.41 -7.27 -4.29
N GLU A 12 14.23 -7.62 -5.27
CA GLU A 12 15.64 -7.98 -5.06
C GLU A 12 16.44 -6.82 -4.45
N LYS A 13 16.17 -5.57 -4.82
CA LYS A 13 16.79 -4.39 -4.20
C LYS A 13 16.49 -4.27 -2.70
N MET A 14 15.40 -4.86 -2.24
CA MET A 14 15.00 -4.90 -0.82
C MET A 14 15.41 -6.21 -0.12
N ASN A 15 16.25 -7.02 -0.76
CA ASN A 15 16.61 -8.35 -0.28
C ASN A 15 15.39 -9.24 -0.01
N TYR A 16 14.36 -9.07 -0.83
CA TYR A 16 13.09 -9.76 -0.76
C TYR A 16 13.02 -10.76 -1.92
N HIS A 17 13.35 -12.01 -1.64
CA HIS A 17 13.43 -13.05 -2.65
C HIS A 17 12.09 -13.77 -2.79
N ILE A 18 11.56 -13.80 -3.99
CA ILE A 18 10.36 -14.55 -4.35
C ILE A 18 10.80 -15.66 -5.31
N PRO A 19 10.61 -16.94 -4.97
CA PRO A 19 11.10 -18.05 -5.79
C PRO A 19 10.50 -18.08 -7.20
N MET A 20 9.24 -17.69 -7.33
CA MET A 20 8.50 -17.71 -8.59
C MET A 20 7.74 -16.39 -8.79
N TYR A 21 8.18 -15.57 -9.76
CA TYR A 21 7.56 -14.28 -10.06
C TYR A 21 6.44 -14.33 -11.12
N ASP A 22 6.29 -15.44 -11.80
CA ASP A 22 5.40 -15.65 -12.94
C ASP A 22 4.05 -16.28 -12.56
N ILE A 23 3.83 -16.55 -11.28
CA ILE A 23 2.52 -16.99 -10.78
C ILE A 23 1.59 -15.78 -10.58
N GLU A 24 0.35 -15.91 -11.03
CA GLU A 24 -0.67 -14.85 -10.96
C GLU A 24 -1.01 -14.42 -9.52
N SER A 25 -0.82 -15.31 -8.55
CA SER A 25 -1.10 -15.05 -7.13
C SER A 25 -0.01 -14.25 -6.39
N VAL A 26 1.19 -14.12 -6.95
CA VAL A 26 2.30 -13.39 -6.30
C VAL A 26 1.93 -11.96 -5.88
N PRO A 27 1.21 -11.15 -6.68
CA PRO A 27 0.80 -9.81 -6.24
C PRO A 27 -0.16 -9.81 -5.04
N LEU A 28 -0.78 -10.94 -4.75
CA LEU A 28 -1.65 -11.15 -3.59
C LEU A 28 -0.92 -11.84 -2.41
N GLY A 29 0.38 -12.13 -2.57
CA GLY A 29 1.20 -12.82 -1.56
C GLY A 29 1.25 -14.34 -1.72
N GLY A 30 0.62 -14.91 -2.75
CA GLY A 30 0.63 -16.36 -2.99
C GLY A 30 2.01 -16.87 -3.38
N GLY A 31 2.43 -18.03 -2.82
CA GLY A 31 3.73 -18.64 -3.10
C GLY A 31 4.94 -17.87 -2.54
N VAL A 32 4.72 -17.00 -1.56
CA VAL A 32 5.77 -16.22 -0.90
C VAL A 32 5.93 -16.69 0.53
N GLU A 33 7.08 -17.26 0.83
CA GLU A 33 7.52 -17.54 2.21
C GLU A 33 8.50 -16.45 2.64
N ILE A 34 8.16 -15.71 3.69
CA ILE A 34 8.94 -14.56 4.12
C ILE A 34 8.95 -14.42 5.64
N SER A 35 10.09 -14.07 6.21
CA SER A 35 10.17 -13.76 7.63
C SER A 35 9.49 -12.42 7.95
N VAL A 36 8.97 -12.30 9.17
CA VAL A 36 8.42 -11.02 9.68
C VAL A 36 9.44 -9.89 9.55
N LEU A 37 10.70 -10.16 9.87
CA LEU A 37 11.78 -9.20 9.79
C LEU A 37 12.00 -8.67 8.36
N THR A 38 12.11 -9.57 7.38
CA THR A 38 12.32 -9.18 5.97
C THR A 38 11.13 -8.40 5.44
N ASN A 39 9.90 -8.84 5.72
CA ASN A 39 8.69 -8.16 5.28
C ASN A 39 8.58 -6.76 5.92
N THR A 40 8.85 -6.64 7.22
CA THR A 40 8.85 -5.35 7.93
C THR A 40 9.88 -4.40 7.34
N ASN A 41 11.08 -4.89 7.04
CA ASN A 41 12.14 -4.09 6.43
C ASN A 41 11.79 -3.62 5.00
N ALA A 42 11.09 -4.46 4.22
CA ALA A 42 10.59 -4.06 2.91
C ALA A 42 9.52 -2.96 3.01
N TYR A 43 8.58 -3.06 3.95
CA TYR A 43 7.58 -2.01 4.19
C TYR A 43 8.19 -0.70 4.70
N GLN A 44 9.25 -0.77 5.50
CA GLN A 44 10.00 0.40 5.95
C GLN A 44 10.51 1.25 4.77
N THR A 45 10.82 0.62 3.65
CA THR A 45 11.27 1.32 2.43
C THR A 45 10.22 2.34 1.94
N LEU A 46 8.94 2.03 2.02
CA LEU A 46 7.87 2.96 1.65
C LEU A 46 7.77 4.13 2.63
N ALA A 47 7.82 3.85 3.93
CA ALA A 47 7.79 4.88 4.97
C ALA A 47 9.02 5.79 4.94
N ASN A 48 10.14 5.29 4.46
CA ASN A 48 11.43 5.99 4.33
C ASN A 48 11.64 6.64 2.94
N GLY A 49 10.57 7.13 2.31
CA GLY A 49 10.67 7.84 1.02
C GLY A 49 11.21 7.01 -0.13
N GLY A 50 11.03 5.70 -0.10
CA GLY A 50 11.48 4.77 -1.13
C GLY A 50 12.93 4.28 -0.96
N VAL A 51 13.58 4.60 0.16
CA VAL A 51 14.96 4.18 0.46
C VAL A 51 14.95 2.94 1.35
N TYR A 52 15.50 1.86 0.83
CA TYR A 52 15.75 0.65 1.60
C TYR A 52 17.05 0.77 2.40
N ASN A 53 16.98 0.48 3.69
CA ASN A 53 18.14 0.26 4.55
C ASN A 53 18.05 -1.17 5.07
N LYS A 54 19.12 -1.94 4.84
CA LYS A 54 19.19 -3.29 5.42
C LYS A 54 19.14 -3.21 6.94
N HIS A 55 18.27 -4.01 7.54
CA HIS A 55 18.16 -4.10 8.99
C HIS A 55 19.46 -4.57 9.64
N TYR A 56 19.72 -4.10 10.84
CA TYR A 56 20.83 -4.53 11.70
C TYR A 56 20.41 -4.47 13.17
N ILE A 57 21.11 -5.17 14.03
CA ILE A 57 20.83 -5.22 15.47
C ILE A 57 21.98 -4.56 16.25
N VAL A 58 23.20 -4.74 15.76
CA VAL A 58 24.41 -4.18 16.41
C VAL A 58 24.87 -2.98 15.63
N GLU A 59 24.83 -1.81 16.25
CA GLU A 59 25.32 -0.55 15.63
C GLU A 59 26.82 -0.41 15.78
N SER A 60 27.36 -0.66 16.97
CA SER A 60 28.77 -0.61 17.22
C SER A 60 29.19 -1.57 18.34
N ILE A 61 30.44 -2.00 18.30
CA ILE A 61 31.11 -2.74 19.40
C ILE A 61 32.37 -1.97 19.75
N THR A 62 32.48 -1.59 21.02
CA THR A 62 33.63 -0.87 21.54
C THR A 62 34.30 -1.74 22.63
N ALA A 63 35.62 -1.92 22.53
CA ALA A 63 36.40 -2.62 23.55
C ALA A 63 36.52 -1.78 24.82
N SER A 64 36.98 -2.41 25.93
CA SER A 64 37.11 -1.75 27.23
C SER A 64 38.11 -0.59 27.26
N ASP A 65 39.05 -0.57 26.32
CA ASP A 65 40.05 0.51 26.17
C ASP A 65 39.53 1.68 25.30
N GLY A 66 38.25 1.61 24.83
CA GLY A 66 37.65 2.62 23.97
C GLY A 66 37.83 2.38 22.47
N THR A 67 38.55 1.33 22.07
CA THR A 67 38.74 1.00 20.65
C THR A 67 37.46 0.53 20.03
N VAL A 68 37.01 1.13 18.91
CA VAL A 68 35.87 0.67 18.13
C VAL A 68 36.28 -0.56 17.32
N VAL A 69 35.73 -1.73 17.69
CA VAL A 69 36.00 -3.02 17.05
C VAL A 69 35.10 -3.25 15.85
N TYR A 70 33.87 -2.74 15.92
CA TYR A 70 32.88 -2.82 14.86
C TYR A 70 32.03 -1.55 14.82
N GLN A 71 31.75 -1.07 13.63
CA GLN A 71 30.78 -0.02 13.37
C GLN A 71 29.90 -0.43 12.18
N HIS A 72 28.59 -0.39 12.34
CA HIS A 72 27.69 -0.62 11.22
C HIS A 72 27.84 0.49 10.18
N GLU A 73 28.02 0.10 8.92
CA GLU A 73 28.04 1.02 7.79
C GLU A 73 26.72 0.91 7.04
N ALA A 74 25.95 2.00 7.02
CA ALA A 74 24.71 2.06 6.28
C ALA A 74 24.98 2.08 4.77
N ALA A 75 24.28 1.21 4.03
CA ALA A 75 24.33 1.16 2.56
C ALA A 75 22.90 1.35 1.99
N PRO A 76 22.36 2.58 2.01
CA PRO A 76 21.01 2.84 1.56
C PRO A 76 20.86 2.63 0.05
N VAL A 77 19.73 2.02 -0.35
CA VAL A 77 19.37 1.76 -1.75
C VAL A 77 18.07 2.47 -2.09
N GLN A 78 18.06 3.38 -3.08
CA GLN A 78 16.84 3.98 -3.59
C GLN A 78 16.09 2.94 -4.43
N VAL A 79 14.99 2.43 -3.92
CA VAL A 79 14.13 1.42 -4.57
C VAL A 79 13.01 2.09 -5.36
N TYR A 80 12.27 2.97 -4.71
CA TYR A 80 11.17 3.74 -5.31
C TYR A 80 11.51 5.23 -5.32
N SER A 81 10.95 5.98 -6.28
CA SER A 81 11.03 7.44 -6.20
C SER A 81 10.28 7.96 -4.97
N LYS A 82 10.68 9.11 -4.44
CA LYS A 82 9.96 9.77 -3.34
C LYS A 82 8.49 9.99 -3.67
N ALA A 83 8.20 10.41 -4.91
CA ALA A 83 6.82 10.57 -5.39
C ALA A 83 6.03 9.26 -5.30
N THR A 84 6.59 8.15 -5.79
CA THR A 84 5.95 6.82 -5.75
C THR A 84 5.69 6.38 -4.30
N ALA A 85 6.68 6.50 -3.42
CA ALA A 85 6.56 6.13 -2.02
C ALA A 85 5.52 6.98 -1.30
N SER A 86 5.48 8.29 -1.55
CA SER A 86 4.51 9.19 -0.92
C SER A 86 3.06 8.91 -1.37
N ILE A 87 2.84 8.63 -2.66
CA ILE A 87 1.54 8.21 -3.17
C ILE A 87 1.11 6.88 -2.52
N MET A 88 2.03 5.92 -2.42
CA MET A 88 1.73 4.63 -1.77
C MET A 88 1.35 4.82 -0.31
N ASN A 89 2.05 5.66 0.44
CA ASN A 89 1.69 5.98 1.82
C ASN A 89 0.30 6.60 1.94
N MET A 90 -0.12 7.45 0.97
CA MET A 90 -1.50 7.96 0.93
C MET A 90 -2.55 6.85 0.73
N LEU A 91 -2.25 5.85 -0.10
CA LEU A 91 -3.13 4.69 -0.30
C LEU A 91 -3.17 3.81 0.96
N LEU A 92 -2.02 3.53 1.56
CA LEU A 92 -1.90 2.71 2.78
C LEU A 92 -2.57 3.38 3.99
N ARG A 93 -2.62 4.71 4.04
CA ARG A 93 -3.38 5.46 5.05
C ARG A 93 -4.87 5.14 4.98
N GLN A 94 -5.43 4.98 3.78
CA GLN A 94 -6.84 4.63 3.61
C GLN A 94 -7.15 3.22 4.16
N VAL A 95 -6.22 2.28 4.05
CA VAL A 95 -6.38 0.93 4.64
C VAL A 95 -6.56 1.03 6.15
N ILE A 96 -5.73 1.81 6.83
CA ILE A 96 -5.82 2.00 8.28
C ILE A 96 -7.08 2.75 8.70
N ASN A 97 -7.58 3.66 7.88
CA ASN A 97 -8.80 4.41 8.15
C ASN A 97 -10.08 3.68 7.71
N SER A 98 -9.96 2.54 7.03
CA SER A 98 -11.11 1.72 6.58
C SER A 98 -11.62 0.79 7.67
N GLY A 99 -12.78 0.17 7.42
CA GLY A 99 -13.40 -0.81 8.31
C GLY A 99 -12.55 -2.06 8.57
N TYR A 100 -11.65 -2.42 7.67
CA TYR A 100 -10.78 -3.60 7.83
C TYR A 100 -9.81 -3.51 9.01
N THR A 101 -9.42 -2.32 9.43
CA THR A 101 -8.54 -2.09 10.58
C THR A 101 -9.25 -1.39 11.73
N SER A 102 -10.57 -1.35 11.72
CA SER A 102 -11.38 -0.69 12.75
C SER A 102 -11.06 -1.19 14.16
N THR A 103 -10.81 -2.50 14.30
CA THR A 103 -10.44 -3.11 15.58
C THR A 103 -9.14 -2.54 16.14
N PHE A 104 -8.11 -2.36 15.32
CA PHE A 104 -6.85 -1.71 15.73
C PHE A 104 -7.12 -0.28 16.22
N LYS A 105 -7.75 0.55 15.38
CA LYS A 105 -8.01 1.96 15.72
C LYS A 105 -8.91 2.13 16.94
N SER A 106 -9.99 1.38 17.02
CA SER A 106 -10.92 1.48 18.15
C SER A 106 -10.26 1.04 19.45
N ARG A 107 -9.48 -0.04 19.40
CA ARG A 107 -8.75 -0.52 20.58
C ARG A 107 -7.67 0.49 21.02
N LEU A 108 -6.88 0.99 20.07
CA LEU A 108 -5.86 1.99 20.39
C LEU A 108 -6.47 3.27 20.94
N SER A 109 -7.60 3.74 20.38
CA SER A 109 -8.31 4.91 20.92
C SER A 109 -8.81 4.71 22.34
N SER A 110 -9.18 3.48 22.71
CA SER A 110 -9.60 3.15 24.08
C SER A 110 -8.42 3.05 25.06
N LEU A 111 -7.25 2.59 24.60
CA LEU A 111 -6.05 2.44 25.39
C LEU A 111 -5.31 3.77 25.55
N ASN A 112 -5.09 4.45 24.44
CA ASN A 112 -4.28 5.66 24.34
C ASN A 112 -4.82 6.59 23.26
N PRO A 113 -5.75 7.50 23.59
CA PRO A 113 -6.34 8.44 22.64
C PRO A 113 -5.30 9.30 21.91
N GLN A 114 -4.19 9.66 22.57
CA GLN A 114 -3.13 10.46 21.96
C GLN A 114 -2.37 9.65 20.91
N ALA A 115 -1.96 8.43 21.23
CA ALA A 115 -1.33 7.53 20.26
C ALA A 115 -2.23 7.27 19.03
N ALA A 116 -3.54 7.20 19.24
CA ALA A 116 -4.52 6.98 18.17
C ALA A 116 -4.62 8.15 17.16
N THR A 117 -4.12 9.34 17.50
CA THR A 117 -4.05 10.50 16.59
C THR A 117 -2.84 10.46 15.66
N SER A 118 -1.91 9.54 15.86
CA SER A 118 -0.72 9.39 15.01
C SER A 118 -1.09 9.05 13.57
N ASP A 119 -0.25 9.47 12.65
CA ASP A 119 -0.47 9.23 11.21
C ASP A 119 0.03 7.85 10.82
N PHE A 120 -0.85 6.88 10.89
CA PHE A 120 -0.57 5.50 10.54
C PHE A 120 -0.87 5.21 9.07
N VAL A 121 0.03 4.50 8.45
CA VAL A 121 -0.14 3.83 7.15
C VAL A 121 0.12 2.34 7.33
N GLY A 122 -0.53 1.48 6.57
CA GLY A 122 -0.31 0.05 6.75
C GLY A 122 -1.12 -0.82 5.81
N LYS A 123 -0.90 -2.13 5.95
CA LYS A 123 -1.55 -3.16 5.15
C LYS A 123 -1.78 -4.42 5.96
N THR A 124 -2.97 -4.96 5.84
CA THR A 124 -3.29 -6.30 6.37
C THR A 124 -2.95 -7.37 5.34
N GLY A 125 -2.62 -8.56 5.80
CA GLY A 125 -2.51 -9.77 4.99
C GLY A 125 -3.30 -10.89 5.65
N THR A 126 -3.97 -11.71 4.85
CA THR A 126 -4.65 -12.90 5.32
C THR A 126 -4.56 -13.94 4.21
N SER A 127 -3.96 -15.09 4.50
CA SER A 127 -3.92 -16.21 3.57
C SER A 127 -5.27 -16.92 3.47
N ASN A 128 -5.43 -17.76 2.46
CA ASN A 128 -6.58 -18.65 2.36
C ASN A 128 -6.69 -19.49 3.64
N GLU A 129 -7.92 -19.84 4.05
CA GLU A 129 -8.20 -20.62 5.26
C GLU A 129 -7.67 -19.98 6.56
N VAL A 130 -7.20 -18.70 6.49
CA VAL A 130 -6.72 -17.92 7.64
C VAL A 130 -5.54 -18.58 8.36
N ASN A 131 -4.64 -19.23 7.62
CA ASN A 131 -3.43 -19.80 8.21
C ASN A 131 -2.43 -18.74 8.64
N ASP A 132 -2.43 -17.60 7.94
CA ASP A 132 -1.55 -16.46 8.22
C ASP A 132 -2.34 -15.16 8.33
N VAL A 133 -2.09 -14.41 9.37
CA VAL A 133 -2.64 -13.06 9.54
C VAL A 133 -1.52 -12.07 9.80
N TRP A 134 -1.40 -11.09 8.92
CA TRP A 134 -0.38 -10.06 8.95
C TRP A 134 -0.96 -8.67 9.20
N LEU A 135 -0.21 -7.84 9.92
CA LEU A 135 -0.42 -6.40 9.93
C LEU A 135 0.93 -5.70 9.86
N MET A 136 1.13 -4.94 8.79
CA MET A 136 2.22 -3.99 8.63
C MET A 136 1.70 -2.60 8.96
N LEU A 137 2.41 -1.89 9.82
CA LEU A 137 2.03 -0.57 10.30
C LEU A 137 3.24 0.33 10.33
N SER A 138 3.13 1.53 9.76
CA SER A 138 4.20 2.53 9.82
C SER A 138 3.69 3.89 10.23
N THR A 139 4.54 4.63 10.92
CA THR A 139 4.54 6.09 11.01
C THR A 139 5.76 6.61 10.25
N PRO A 140 5.97 7.93 10.10
CA PRO A 140 7.19 8.44 9.50
C PRO A 140 8.50 8.03 10.19
N LYS A 141 8.44 7.52 11.44
CA LYS A 141 9.61 7.23 12.26
C LYS A 141 9.77 5.78 12.70
N VAL A 142 8.72 4.97 12.60
CA VAL A 142 8.77 3.56 12.99
C VAL A 142 7.92 2.70 12.07
N THR A 143 8.40 1.51 11.78
CA THR A 143 7.65 0.46 11.10
C THR A 143 7.55 -0.77 11.98
N LEU A 144 6.35 -1.27 12.16
CA LEU A 144 6.01 -2.46 12.92
C LEU A 144 5.42 -3.51 11.98
N GLY A 145 5.93 -4.73 12.07
CA GLY A 145 5.38 -5.87 11.36
C GLY A 145 4.98 -6.95 12.35
N THR A 146 3.79 -7.50 12.20
CA THR A 146 3.30 -8.61 13.02
C THR A 146 2.72 -9.70 12.16
N TRP A 147 2.90 -10.91 12.61
CA TRP A 147 2.32 -12.13 12.05
C TRP A 147 1.73 -12.98 13.17
N VAL A 148 0.59 -13.57 12.89
CA VAL A 148 -0.07 -14.56 13.74
C VAL A 148 -0.43 -15.74 12.86
N GLY A 149 -0.06 -16.92 13.28
CA GLY A 149 -0.28 -18.18 12.57
C GLY A 149 0.15 -19.37 13.42
N ASN A 150 -0.05 -20.56 12.89
CA ASN A 150 0.45 -21.79 13.49
C ASN A 150 1.72 -22.25 12.77
N ASP A 151 2.73 -22.73 13.52
CA ASP A 151 4.02 -23.15 12.96
C ASP A 151 3.90 -24.33 11.97
N ASP A 152 2.85 -25.12 12.09
CA ASP A 152 2.51 -26.22 11.20
C ASP A 152 1.63 -25.82 10.02
N ASN A 153 1.39 -24.49 9.85
CA ASN A 153 0.52 -23.92 8.85
C ASN A 153 -0.93 -24.42 8.90
N SER A 154 -1.39 -24.91 10.05
CA SER A 154 -2.79 -25.28 10.25
C SER A 154 -3.69 -24.05 10.33
N GLU A 155 -4.96 -24.24 9.99
CA GLU A 155 -5.98 -23.20 10.00
C GLU A 155 -6.17 -22.60 11.41
N MET A 156 -6.26 -21.29 11.46
CA MET A 156 -6.71 -20.57 12.65
C MET A 156 -8.20 -20.30 12.59
N TYR A 157 -8.85 -20.23 13.75
CA TYR A 157 -10.24 -19.75 13.79
C TYR A 157 -10.31 -18.31 13.24
N VAL A 158 -11.07 -18.14 12.15
CA VAL A 158 -11.20 -16.89 11.36
C VAL A 158 -11.35 -15.63 12.22
N TRP A 159 -12.19 -15.70 13.26
CA TRP A 159 -12.48 -14.57 14.13
C TRP A 159 -11.37 -14.26 15.14
N THR A 160 -10.56 -15.23 15.51
CA THR A 160 -9.53 -15.03 16.55
C THR A 160 -8.22 -14.51 15.99
N GLY A 161 -7.76 -15.02 14.85
CA GLY A 161 -6.46 -14.61 14.28
C GLY A 161 -6.40 -13.13 13.92
N TYR A 162 -7.33 -12.67 13.10
CA TYR A 162 -7.38 -11.28 12.64
C TYR A 162 -7.65 -10.29 13.79
N TYR A 163 -8.65 -10.59 14.61
CA TYR A 163 -9.02 -9.77 15.75
C TYR A 163 -7.88 -9.69 16.77
N ASN A 164 -7.26 -10.81 17.10
CA ASN A 164 -6.16 -10.87 18.05
C ASN A 164 -4.92 -10.13 17.55
N ASN A 165 -4.54 -10.26 16.27
CA ASN A 165 -3.41 -9.52 15.72
C ASN A 165 -3.65 -8.01 15.77
N SER A 166 -4.83 -7.55 15.37
CA SER A 166 -5.17 -6.12 15.43
C SER A 166 -5.17 -5.57 16.85
N GLN A 167 -5.66 -6.33 17.84
CA GLN A 167 -5.58 -5.94 19.25
C GLN A 167 -4.16 -5.96 19.78
N TYR A 168 -3.39 -7.01 19.47
CA TYR A 168 -1.99 -7.12 19.85
C TYR A 168 -1.19 -5.89 19.38
N VAL A 169 -1.36 -5.49 18.12
CA VAL A 169 -0.70 -4.30 17.59
C VAL A 169 -1.13 -3.02 18.32
N ALA A 170 -2.39 -2.91 18.72
CA ALA A 170 -2.85 -1.75 19.49
C ALA A 170 -2.18 -1.68 20.86
N TYR A 171 -2.04 -2.80 21.57
CA TYR A 171 -1.30 -2.87 22.84
C TYR A 171 0.19 -2.60 22.65
N LEU A 172 0.79 -3.12 21.58
CA LEU A 172 2.18 -2.88 21.25
C LEU A 172 2.45 -1.39 20.99
N VAL A 173 1.59 -0.73 20.22
CA VAL A 173 1.69 0.70 19.96
C VAL A 173 1.53 1.52 21.22
N ASP A 174 0.55 1.19 22.09
CA ASP A 174 0.39 1.87 23.38
C ASP A 174 1.64 1.72 24.26
N ALA A 175 2.16 0.51 24.39
CA ALA A 175 3.37 0.25 25.18
C ALA A 175 4.58 1.04 24.64
N LEU A 176 4.82 1.01 23.34
CA LEU A 176 5.91 1.74 22.70
C LEU A 176 5.72 3.27 22.80
N TYR A 177 4.49 3.76 22.67
CA TYR A 177 4.18 5.18 22.81
C TYR A 177 4.52 5.68 24.21
N ASN A 178 4.22 4.91 25.23
CA ASN A 178 4.54 5.24 26.63
C ASN A 178 6.06 5.24 26.90
N VAL A 179 6.84 4.46 26.16
CA VAL A 179 8.31 4.44 26.27
C VAL A 179 8.94 5.57 25.46
N LYS A 180 8.48 5.81 24.23
CA LYS A 180 9.06 6.80 23.30
C LYS A 180 8.02 7.32 22.31
N SER A 181 7.19 8.26 22.77
CA SER A 181 6.10 8.85 21.98
C SER A 181 6.56 9.48 20.65
N ASP A 182 7.80 9.96 20.57
CA ASP A 182 8.38 10.54 19.37
C ASP A 182 8.39 9.59 18.16
N MET A 183 8.46 8.27 18.39
CA MET A 183 8.37 7.26 17.33
C MET A 183 7.05 7.34 16.55
N PHE A 184 6.02 7.92 17.12
CA PHE A 184 4.68 8.02 16.54
C PHE A 184 4.35 9.45 16.08
N SER A 185 5.34 10.34 16.04
CA SER A 185 5.17 11.72 15.60
C SER A 185 5.43 11.89 14.11
N GLY A 186 5.02 13.06 13.58
CA GLY A 186 5.15 13.41 12.17
C GLY A 186 3.93 13.00 11.35
N LYS A 187 3.96 13.37 10.07
CA LYS A 187 2.93 13.04 9.08
C LYS A 187 3.57 12.65 7.76
N PHE A 188 2.94 11.70 7.07
CA PHE A 188 3.30 11.42 5.69
C PHE A 188 2.69 12.50 4.78
N GLU A 189 3.52 13.13 3.99
CA GLU A 189 3.12 14.15 3.03
C GLU A 189 3.43 13.68 1.61
N LEU A 190 2.68 14.22 0.65
CA LEU A 190 2.99 14.00 -0.76
C LEU A 190 4.29 14.71 -1.11
N ASP A 191 5.15 14.05 -1.88
CA ASP A 191 6.35 14.67 -2.43
C ASP A 191 5.97 15.81 -3.39
N ASN A 192 6.76 16.89 -3.39
CA ASN A 192 6.50 18.08 -4.19
C ASN A 192 6.48 17.81 -5.71
N SER A 193 7.06 16.70 -6.16
CA SER A 193 7.04 16.29 -7.57
C SER A 193 5.78 15.53 -7.98
N VAL A 194 4.88 15.23 -7.03
CA VAL A 194 3.61 14.55 -7.32
C VAL A 194 2.68 15.48 -8.09
N ILE A 195 2.14 14.98 -9.19
CA ILE A 195 1.16 15.69 -10.01
C ILE A 195 -0.24 15.25 -9.58
N SER A 196 -1.10 16.19 -9.19
CA SER A 196 -2.53 15.94 -9.01
C SER A 196 -3.29 16.22 -10.30
N SER A 197 -4.26 15.36 -10.60
CA SER A 197 -5.12 15.48 -11.78
C SER A 197 -6.54 15.12 -11.43
N ASN A 198 -7.51 15.89 -11.93
CA ASN A 198 -8.90 15.46 -11.88
C ASN A 198 -9.15 14.40 -12.97
N VAL A 199 -9.72 13.29 -12.55
CA VAL A 199 -10.05 12.15 -13.41
C VAL A 199 -11.53 11.80 -13.26
N VAL A 200 -12.11 11.23 -14.31
CA VAL A 200 -13.44 10.64 -14.24
C VAL A 200 -13.36 9.39 -13.37
N SER A 201 -14.15 9.31 -12.31
CA SER A 201 -14.04 8.27 -11.28
C SER A 201 -14.19 6.84 -11.83
N SER A 202 -14.99 6.66 -12.89
CA SER A 202 -15.23 5.36 -13.52
C SER A 202 -14.11 4.90 -14.45
N THR A 203 -13.27 5.81 -14.97
CA THR A 203 -12.25 5.48 -15.98
C THR A 203 -10.82 5.74 -15.52
N GLY A 204 -10.63 6.58 -14.51
CA GLY A 204 -9.29 7.02 -14.08
C GLY A 204 -8.57 7.93 -15.09
N GLN A 205 -9.24 8.40 -16.14
CA GLN A 205 -8.70 9.26 -17.20
C GLN A 205 -9.29 10.67 -17.12
N ARG A 206 -8.66 11.63 -17.79
CA ARG A 206 -9.23 12.98 -17.89
C ARG A 206 -10.55 12.91 -18.68
N ALA A 207 -11.50 13.77 -18.35
CA ALA A 207 -12.69 13.93 -19.16
C ALA A 207 -12.33 14.39 -20.59
N GLY A 208 -13.07 13.93 -21.59
CA GLY A 208 -12.82 14.29 -23.00
C GLY A 208 -13.65 13.49 -23.97
N THR A 209 -13.42 13.71 -25.27
CA THR A 209 -14.17 13.07 -26.36
C THR A 209 -13.25 12.14 -27.15
N VAL A 210 -13.72 10.95 -27.44
CA VAL A 210 -13.04 9.93 -28.24
C VAL A 210 -13.90 9.47 -29.42
N GLN A 211 -13.26 8.93 -30.44
CA GLN A 211 -13.95 8.30 -31.57
C GLN A 211 -14.05 6.79 -31.33
N VAL A 212 -15.27 6.28 -31.37
CA VAL A 212 -15.56 4.84 -31.23
C VAL A 212 -16.47 4.42 -32.36
N ASN A 213 -16.00 3.55 -33.25
CA ASN A 213 -16.75 3.06 -34.43
C ASN A 213 -17.37 4.19 -35.27
N GLY A 214 -16.61 5.25 -35.49
CA GLY A 214 -17.05 6.40 -36.29
C GLY A 214 -17.99 7.37 -35.56
N ARG A 215 -18.30 7.16 -34.29
CA ARG A 215 -19.11 8.05 -33.46
C ARG A 215 -18.24 8.78 -32.44
N GLN A 216 -18.55 10.04 -32.19
CA GLN A 216 -17.98 10.79 -31.09
C GLN A 216 -18.66 10.37 -29.80
N VAL A 217 -17.87 9.94 -28.82
CA VAL A 217 -18.32 9.58 -27.44
C VAL A 217 -17.60 10.48 -26.48
N THR A 218 -18.37 11.23 -25.68
CA THR A 218 -17.81 12.06 -24.59
C THR A 218 -17.78 11.23 -23.31
N ILE A 219 -16.60 11.04 -22.75
CA ILE A 219 -16.40 10.39 -21.46
C ILE A 219 -16.32 11.47 -20.39
N GLY A 220 -17.32 11.52 -19.55
CA GLY A 220 -17.45 12.46 -18.43
C GLY A 220 -18.18 11.80 -17.26
N GLY A 221 -18.60 12.60 -16.28
CA GLY A 221 -19.32 12.15 -15.10
C GLY A 221 -18.65 12.63 -13.80
N ALA A 222 -18.95 11.95 -12.70
CA ALA A 222 -18.34 12.25 -11.41
C ALA A 222 -16.81 12.17 -11.49
N THR A 223 -16.14 13.15 -10.91
CA THR A 223 -14.67 13.25 -10.92
C THR A 223 -14.11 13.08 -9.53
N THR A 224 -12.87 12.59 -9.48
CA THR A 224 -12.06 12.51 -8.25
C THR A 224 -10.66 13.02 -8.55
N THR A 225 -9.94 13.44 -7.52
CA THR A 225 -8.52 13.78 -7.63
C THR A 225 -7.69 12.51 -7.56
N SER A 226 -6.80 12.33 -8.53
CA SER A 226 -5.82 11.26 -8.58
C SER A 226 -4.41 11.83 -8.56
N TYR A 227 -3.44 11.05 -8.05
CA TYR A 227 -2.04 11.45 -7.87
C TYR A 227 -1.12 10.60 -8.74
N TRP A 228 -0.12 11.25 -9.35
CA TRP A 228 0.76 10.65 -10.35
C TRP A 228 2.22 11.00 -10.05
N ALA A 229 3.08 10.00 -10.10
CA ALA A 229 4.52 10.20 -9.88
C ALA A 229 5.21 10.95 -11.04
N LYS A 230 4.61 10.93 -12.22
CA LYS A 230 5.04 11.67 -13.43
C LYS A 230 3.93 11.68 -14.48
N ASN A 231 3.99 12.61 -15.41
CA ASN A 231 3.13 12.76 -16.58
C ASN A 231 1.64 13.05 -16.28
N GLY A 232 1.20 12.97 -15.04
CA GLY A 232 -0.22 13.17 -14.67
C GLY A 232 -1.14 12.09 -15.23
N ALA A 233 -2.46 12.33 -15.13
CA ALA A 233 -3.47 11.42 -15.61
C ALA A 233 -3.45 11.31 -17.15
N PRO A 234 -3.68 10.11 -17.71
CA PRO A 234 -3.78 9.92 -19.15
C PRO A 234 -4.96 10.72 -19.73
N VAL A 235 -4.80 11.14 -20.99
CA VAL A 235 -5.90 11.72 -21.73
C VAL A 235 -6.98 10.66 -22.00
N THR A 236 -8.21 11.11 -22.21
CA THR A 236 -9.33 10.23 -22.50
C THR A 236 -9.06 9.38 -23.74
N ASN A 237 -9.26 8.08 -23.60
CA ASN A 237 -9.31 7.13 -24.70
C ASN A 237 -10.36 6.04 -24.40
N TYR A 238 -10.72 5.22 -25.38
CA TYR A 238 -11.67 4.13 -25.17
C TYR A 238 -11.05 2.83 -24.65
N ASN A 239 -9.72 2.76 -24.59
CA ASN A 239 -8.96 1.60 -24.09
C ASN A 239 -8.62 1.74 -22.60
N PHE A 240 -9.51 2.29 -21.81
CA PHE A 240 -9.29 2.37 -20.37
C PHE A 240 -9.40 0.97 -19.74
N MET A 241 -8.54 0.73 -18.78
CA MET A 241 -8.51 -0.53 -18.04
C MET A 241 -9.65 -0.53 -17.00
N VAL A 242 -10.77 -1.14 -17.36
CA VAL A 242 -11.74 -1.59 -16.36
C VAL A 242 -11.26 -2.97 -15.90
N GLY A 243 -11.06 -3.16 -14.61
CA GLY A 243 -10.75 -4.49 -14.07
C GLY A 243 -11.85 -5.50 -14.41
N GLY A 244 -11.49 -6.80 -14.44
CA GLY A 244 -12.43 -7.85 -14.72
C GLY A 244 -12.29 -8.48 -16.10
N THR A 245 -13.26 -9.31 -16.46
CA THR A 245 -13.33 -10.05 -17.71
C THR A 245 -13.67 -9.13 -18.90
N ASP A 246 -13.51 -9.61 -20.12
CA ASP A 246 -13.94 -8.88 -21.32
C ASP A 246 -15.46 -8.61 -21.33
N SER A 247 -16.24 -9.43 -20.62
CA SER A 247 -17.67 -9.19 -20.41
C SER A 247 -17.89 -7.95 -19.55
N ASP A 248 -17.15 -7.82 -18.42
CA ASP A 248 -17.24 -6.67 -17.51
C ASP A 248 -16.85 -5.38 -18.22
N LYS A 249 -15.79 -5.43 -19.06
CA LYS A 249 -15.35 -4.30 -19.88
C LYS A 249 -16.42 -3.86 -20.87
N ARG A 250 -17.07 -4.81 -21.55
CA ARG A 250 -18.18 -4.52 -22.46
C ARG A 250 -19.40 -3.93 -21.74
N GLN A 251 -19.71 -4.46 -20.55
CA GLN A 251 -20.81 -3.94 -19.76
C GLN A 251 -20.55 -2.50 -19.29
N ALA A 252 -19.34 -2.19 -18.82
CA ALA A 252 -18.92 -0.84 -18.46
C ALA A 252 -19.03 0.12 -19.66
N TRP A 253 -18.58 -0.33 -20.85
CA TRP A 253 -18.70 0.42 -22.08
C TRP A 253 -20.14 0.68 -22.47
N ASN A 254 -20.99 -0.35 -22.43
CA ASN A 254 -22.41 -0.22 -22.77
C ASN A 254 -23.12 0.73 -21.81
N THR A 255 -22.76 0.77 -20.53
CA THR A 255 -23.28 1.72 -19.56
C THR A 255 -22.88 3.15 -19.91
N ILE A 256 -21.63 3.40 -20.30
CA ILE A 256 -21.15 4.72 -20.70
C ILE A 256 -21.86 5.19 -21.98
N ILE A 257 -21.99 4.32 -22.97
CA ILE A 257 -22.65 4.64 -24.26
C ILE A 257 -24.16 4.82 -24.06
N GLY A 258 -24.78 3.94 -23.25
CA GLY A 258 -26.23 3.98 -22.99
C GLY A 258 -26.66 5.22 -22.20
N SER A 259 -25.84 5.71 -21.28
CA SER A 259 -26.11 6.95 -20.54
C SER A 259 -26.08 8.21 -21.41
N GLN A 260 -25.44 8.14 -22.60
CA GLN A 260 -25.37 9.27 -23.54
C GLN A 260 -26.53 9.32 -24.55
N THR A 261 -27.18 8.19 -24.80
CA THR A 261 -28.35 8.14 -25.70
C THR A 261 -29.62 8.71 -25.03
N THR A 262 -29.70 8.75 -23.73
CA THR A 262 -30.85 9.31 -22.99
C THR A 262 -30.83 10.83 -22.88
N THR A 263 -29.69 11.49 -23.09
CA THR A 263 -29.58 12.96 -23.04
C THR A 263 -29.87 13.66 -24.37
N SER A 264 -29.94 12.94 -25.49
CA SER A 264 -30.21 13.51 -26.82
C SER A 264 -31.66 13.46 -27.26
N SER A 265 -32.58 12.88 -26.45
CA SER A 265 -34.01 12.76 -26.81
C SER A 265 -34.94 13.70 -26.05
N SER A 266 -34.42 14.70 -25.30
CA SER A 266 -35.22 15.68 -24.55
C SER A 266 -35.08 17.12 -25.06
N SER A 267 -34.75 17.30 -26.35
CA SER A 267 -34.80 18.59 -27.04
C SER A 267 -35.52 18.46 -28.38
N THR A 268 -36.82 18.32 -28.33
CA THR A 268 -37.77 18.74 -29.37
C THR A 268 -39.01 19.30 -28.71
#